data_a1477b2b3c6547872fff23866a65b4b8
#
_entry.id   a1477b2b3c6547872fff23866a65b4b8
#
_cell.length_a   1.000
_cell.length_b   1.000
_cell.length_c   1.000
_cell.angle_alpha   90.00
_cell.angle_beta   90.00
_cell.angle_gamma   90.00
#
_symmetry.space_group_name_H-M   'P 1'
#
loop_
_entity.id
_entity.type
_entity.pdbx_description
1 polymer ?
#
loop_
_entity_poly.entity_id
_entity_poly.type
_entity_poly.pdbx_seq_one_letter_code
_entity_poly.pdbx_strand_id
1 'polypeptide(L)'
;MDSVVKRVVGTPYLYGGTTTSGFDCSGFILYVLKKFNVDDLPRTSQSQAKTGIPVAKDDLREGDLVFFNTFGSGISHAGIYVGDNKFAHSSSSKGVRISSLSEAYYKERYVTARRVVSENSYSEMVSR
;
A
#
# COMPACT_ATOMS: atom_id res chain seq x y z
N MET A 1 6.95 10.98 0.73
CA MET A 1 6.37 9.70 0.23
C MET A 1 6.97 9.28 -1.12
N ASP A 2 6.90 10.17 -2.11
CA ASP A 2 7.37 9.83 -3.46
C ASP A 2 8.81 9.36 -3.52
N SER A 3 9.72 10.01 -2.81
CA SER A 3 11.13 9.63 -2.85
C SER A 3 11.38 8.25 -2.25
N VAL A 4 10.63 7.88 -1.21
CA VAL A 4 10.75 6.56 -0.57
C VAL A 4 10.30 5.47 -1.54
N VAL A 5 9.14 5.69 -2.20
CA VAL A 5 8.59 4.73 -3.17
C VAL A 5 9.47 4.62 -4.40
N LYS A 6 9.92 5.76 -4.96
CA LYS A 6 10.73 5.76 -6.18
C LYS A 6 12.05 5.02 -6.03
N ARG A 7 12.64 5.03 -4.85
CA ARG A 7 13.89 4.31 -4.59
C ARG A 7 13.76 2.80 -4.74
N VAL A 8 12.55 2.27 -4.55
CA VAL A 8 12.33 0.83 -4.57
C VAL A 8 11.47 0.37 -5.73
N VAL A 9 11.02 1.27 -6.61
CA VAL A 9 10.31 0.86 -7.84
C VAL A 9 11.20 -0.08 -8.63
N GLY A 10 10.62 -1.21 -9.06
CA GLY A 10 11.36 -2.24 -9.77
C GLY A 10 11.90 -3.35 -8.88
N THR A 11 11.86 -3.19 -7.55
CA THR A 11 12.23 -4.27 -6.64
C THR A 11 11.32 -5.48 -6.91
N PRO A 12 11.88 -6.70 -7.04
CA PRO A 12 11.06 -7.86 -7.42
C PRO A 12 10.08 -8.27 -6.33
N TYR A 13 9.02 -8.93 -6.74
CA TYR A 13 8.11 -9.57 -5.81
C TYR A 13 8.80 -10.80 -5.21
N LEU A 14 8.68 -10.94 -3.90
CA LEU A 14 9.22 -12.11 -3.17
C LEU A 14 8.25 -12.47 -2.06
N TYR A 15 7.67 -13.67 -2.14
CA TYR A 15 6.74 -14.14 -1.11
C TYR A 15 7.43 -14.14 0.26
N GLY A 16 6.79 -13.51 1.26
CA GLY A 16 7.38 -13.34 2.58
C GLY A 16 8.41 -12.23 2.69
N GLY A 17 8.70 -11.50 1.60
CA GLY A 17 9.74 -10.48 1.56
C GLY A 17 9.34 -9.17 2.22
N THR A 18 10.28 -8.59 2.97
CA THR A 18 10.10 -7.31 3.67
C THR A 18 11.29 -6.37 3.49
N THR A 19 12.23 -6.70 2.59
CA THR A 19 13.46 -5.94 2.39
C THR A 19 13.63 -5.57 0.92
N THR A 20 14.65 -4.75 0.64
CA THR A 20 14.97 -4.34 -0.73
C THR A 20 15.46 -5.49 -1.62
N SER A 21 15.63 -6.69 -1.08
CA SER A 21 15.87 -7.89 -1.89
C SER A 21 14.59 -8.40 -2.56
N GLY A 22 13.43 -8.01 -2.05
CA GLY A 22 12.14 -8.35 -2.60
C GLY A 22 11.05 -8.13 -1.57
N PHE A 23 9.84 -7.80 -2.04
CA PHE A 23 8.68 -7.55 -1.17
C PHE A 23 7.48 -8.37 -1.64
N ASP A 24 6.70 -8.90 -0.70
CA ASP A 24 5.31 -9.22 -1.03
C ASP A 24 4.47 -7.94 -0.80
N CYS A 25 3.16 -8.00 -1.04
CA CYS A 25 2.34 -6.77 -1.01
C CYS A 25 2.28 -6.14 0.38
N SER A 26 2.06 -6.93 1.42
CA SER A 26 2.00 -6.41 2.78
C SER A 26 3.38 -6.05 3.34
N GLY A 27 4.42 -6.75 2.90
CA GLY A 27 5.80 -6.46 3.28
C GLY A 27 6.29 -5.13 2.74
N PHE A 28 5.89 -4.80 1.51
CA PHE A 28 6.16 -3.49 0.93
C PHE A 28 5.55 -2.37 1.78
N ILE A 29 4.30 -2.55 2.20
CA ILE A 29 3.61 -1.57 3.05
C ILE A 29 4.35 -1.39 4.36
N LEU A 30 4.78 -2.47 5.01
CA LEU A 30 5.54 -2.40 6.25
C LEU A 30 6.83 -1.61 6.07
N TYR A 31 7.54 -1.88 4.98
CA TYR A 31 8.80 -1.20 4.67
C TYR A 31 8.61 0.31 4.51
N VAL A 32 7.64 0.71 3.69
CA VAL A 32 7.42 2.14 3.40
C VAL A 32 6.95 2.88 4.66
N LEU A 33 5.95 2.35 5.35
CA LEU A 33 5.37 3.06 6.50
C LEU A 33 6.31 3.12 7.69
N LYS A 34 7.23 2.17 7.82
CA LYS A 34 8.26 2.24 8.86
C LYS A 34 9.14 3.47 8.71
N LYS A 35 9.36 3.94 7.47
CA LYS A 35 10.11 5.17 7.21
C LYS A 35 9.41 6.42 7.76
N PHE A 36 8.12 6.32 8.07
CA PHE A 36 7.32 7.40 8.62
C PHE A 36 6.83 7.10 10.04
N ASN A 37 7.58 6.24 10.75
CA ASN A 37 7.34 5.89 12.15
C ASN A 37 6.02 5.14 12.40
N VAL A 38 5.54 4.42 11.40
CA VAL A 38 4.41 3.50 11.56
C VAL A 38 4.97 2.09 11.54
N ASP A 39 5.18 1.50 12.70
CA ASP A 39 5.89 0.23 12.85
C ASP A 39 5.12 -0.85 13.62
N ASP A 40 3.83 -0.61 13.90
CA ASP A 40 2.97 -1.55 14.63
C ASP A 40 1.92 -2.21 13.73
N LEU A 41 2.11 -2.19 12.41
CA LEU A 41 1.18 -2.79 11.49
C LEU A 41 1.27 -4.32 11.48
N PRO A 42 0.12 -5.01 11.31
CA PRO A 42 0.14 -6.46 11.13
C PRO A 42 0.88 -6.89 9.87
N ARG A 43 1.31 -8.15 9.83
CA ARG A 43 2.14 -8.68 8.75
C ARG A 43 1.39 -8.97 7.44
N THR A 44 0.10 -9.28 7.51
CA THR A 44 -0.67 -9.70 6.34
C THR A 44 -1.65 -8.63 5.88
N SER A 45 -1.98 -8.64 4.59
CA SER A 45 -2.94 -7.69 4.02
C SER A 45 -4.33 -7.85 4.66
N GLN A 46 -4.75 -9.08 4.96
CA GLN A 46 -6.03 -9.31 5.60
C GLN A 46 -6.11 -8.65 6.98
N SER A 47 -5.05 -8.77 7.75
CA SER A 47 -4.98 -8.15 9.09
C SER A 47 -4.81 -6.64 9.00
N GLN A 48 -4.03 -6.15 8.04
CA GLN A 48 -3.87 -4.71 7.80
C GLN A 48 -5.22 -4.06 7.46
N ALA A 49 -6.08 -4.76 6.73
CA ALA A 49 -7.40 -4.25 6.36
C ALA A 49 -8.36 -4.09 7.55
N LYS A 50 -7.99 -4.59 8.71
CA LYS A 50 -8.77 -4.46 9.95
C LYS A 50 -8.16 -3.44 10.92
N THR A 51 -7.10 -2.76 10.50
CA THR A 51 -6.35 -1.83 11.34
C THR A 51 -6.71 -0.39 10.95
N GLY A 52 -6.71 0.50 11.92
CA GLY A 52 -6.96 1.92 11.68
C GLY A 52 -8.41 2.25 11.42
N ILE A 53 -8.64 3.34 10.68
CA ILE A 53 -9.96 3.90 10.45
C ILE A 53 -10.37 3.63 9.00
N PRO A 54 -11.60 3.15 8.74
CA PRO A 54 -12.05 2.97 7.35
C PRO A 54 -12.15 4.33 6.64
N VAL A 55 -11.78 4.35 5.36
CA VAL A 55 -11.77 5.57 4.54
C VAL A 55 -12.56 5.29 3.27
N ALA A 56 -13.49 6.22 2.94
CA ALA A 56 -14.21 6.14 1.68
C ALA A 56 -13.24 6.40 0.52
N LYS A 57 -13.52 5.78 -0.63
CA LYS A 57 -12.65 5.91 -1.81
C LYS A 57 -12.47 7.36 -2.23
N ASP A 58 -13.50 8.19 -2.07
CA ASP A 58 -13.44 9.61 -2.43
C ASP A 58 -12.66 10.45 -1.43
N ASP A 59 -12.33 9.91 -0.27
CA ASP A 59 -11.61 10.61 0.80
C ASP A 59 -10.16 10.16 0.94
N LEU A 60 -9.65 9.39 0.00
CA LEU A 60 -8.27 8.89 0.04
C LEU A 60 -7.26 10.02 0.05
N ARG A 61 -6.21 9.86 0.87
CA ARG A 61 -5.05 10.76 0.87
C ARG A 61 -3.78 9.93 0.96
N GLU A 62 -2.63 10.54 0.64
CA GLU A 62 -1.34 9.87 0.67
C GLU A 62 -1.12 9.14 1.99
N GLY A 63 -0.65 7.90 1.90
CA GLY A 63 -0.39 7.06 3.06
C GLY A 63 -1.54 6.14 3.42
N ASP A 64 -2.75 6.37 2.90
CA ASP A 64 -3.86 5.45 3.14
C ASP A 64 -3.59 4.11 2.46
N LEU A 65 -4.01 3.03 3.11
CA LEU A 65 -3.87 1.69 2.55
C LEU A 65 -5.11 1.34 1.74
N VAL A 66 -4.90 0.78 0.55
CA VAL A 66 -6.00 0.32 -0.33
C VAL A 66 -5.90 -1.20 -0.48
N PHE A 67 -7.04 -1.86 -0.50
CA PHE A 67 -7.11 -3.33 -0.46
C PHE A 67 -7.96 -3.88 -1.59
N PHE A 68 -7.51 -5.02 -2.13
CA PHE A 68 -8.10 -5.63 -3.31
C PHE A 68 -8.35 -7.12 -3.10
N ASN A 69 -9.35 -7.64 -3.80
CA ASN A 69 -9.62 -9.06 -3.89
C ASN A 69 -9.17 -9.56 -5.27
N THR A 70 -7.97 -10.15 -5.31
CA THR A 70 -7.37 -10.61 -6.57
C THR A 70 -7.55 -12.10 -6.82
N PHE A 71 -7.93 -12.87 -5.79
CA PHE A 71 -8.10 -14.32 -5.90
C PHE A 71 -9.56 -14.77 -5.80
N GLY A 72 -10.50 -13.84 -5.60
CA GLY A 72 -11.92 -14.16 -5.51
C GLY A 72 -12.42 -14.62 -4.14
N SER A 73 -11.57 -14.73 -3.14
CA SER A 73 -11.92 -15.25 -1.81
C SER A 73 -11.61 -14.30 -0.66
N GLY A 74 -11.69 -13.00 -0.90
CA GLY A 74 -11.43 -11.98 0.13
C GLY A 74 -10.20 -11.17 -0.20
N ILE A 75 -9.75 -10.37 0.76
CA ILE A 75 -8.61 -9.47 0.55
C ILE A 75 -7.33 -10.28 0.40
N SER A 76 -6.64 -10.06 -0.70
CA SER A 76 -5.40 -10.77 -1.06
C SER A 76 -4.30 -9.86 -1.53
N HIS A 77 -4.57 -8.55 -1.71
CA HIS A 77 -3.57 -7.60 -2.20
C HIS A 77 -3.79 -6.25 -1.53
N ALA A 78 -2.69 -5.51 -1.37
CA ALA A 78 -2.73 -4.21 -0.72
C ALA A 78 -1.72 -3.26 -1.36
N GLY A 79 -1.99 -1.96 -1.26
CA GLY A 79 -1.10 -0.91 -1.73
C GLY A 79 -1.21 0.32 -0.87
N ILE A 80 -0.39 1.32 -1.17
CA ILE A 80 -0.39 2.61 -0.47
C ILE A 80 -0.80 3.69 -1.47
N TYR A 81 -1.81 4.47 -1.12
CA TYR A 81 -2.25 5.57 -1.95
C TYR A 81 -1.16 6.66 -2.00
N VAL A 82 -0.82 7.14 -3.19
CA VAL A 82 0.23 8.13 -3.38
C VAL A 82 -0.28 9.44 -3.99
N GLY A 83 -1.60 9.62 -4.04
CA GLY A 83 -2.21 10.82 -4.64
C GLY A 83 -2.57 10.59 -6.10
N ASP A 84 -3.33 11.52 -6.67
CA ASP A 84 -3.71 11.52 -8.10
C ASP A 84 -4.36 10.22 -8.58
N ASN A 85 -5.15 9.60 -7.73
CA ASN A 85 -5.85 8.33 -8.04
C ASN A 85 -4.88 7.18 -8.31
N LYS A 86 -3.67 7.24 -7.73
CA LYS A 86 -2.62 6.24 -7.93
C LYS A 86 -2.21 5.60 -6.60
N PHE A 87 -1.70 4.39 -6.70
CA PHE A 87 -1.19 3.67 -5.52
C PHE A 87 0.09 2.92 -5.86
N ALA A 88 0.97 2.82 -4.88
CA ALA A 88 2.21 2.04 -4.98
C ALA A 88 1.98 0.68 -4.35
N HIS A 89 2.50 -0.37 -4.98
CA HIS A 89 2.32 -1.73 -4.48
C HIS A 89 3.39 -2.67 -5.05
N SER A 90 3.57 -3.83 -4.42
CA SER A 90 4.42 -4.89 -4.96
C SER A 90 3.54 -5.89 -5.69
N SER A 91 3.61 -5.87 -7.01
CA SER A 91 2.85 -6.74 -7.89
C SER A 91 3.56 -8.08 -8.06
N SER A 92 2.81 -9.18 -8.01
CA SER A 92 3.40 -10.52 -8.16
C SER A 92 4.07 -10.74 -9.50
N SER A 93 3.65 -10.01 -10.54
CA SER A 93 4.20 -10.17 -11.89
C SER A 93 5.27 -9.15 -12.24
N LYS A 94 5.28 -7.98 -11.59
CA LYS A 94 6.15 -6.85 -12.01
C LYS A 94 6.94 -6.22 -10.86
N GLY A 95 6.77 -6.71 -9.63
CA GLY A 95 7.43 -6.11 -8.47
C GLY A 95 6.81 -4.78 -8.07
N VAL A 96 7.60 -3.93 -7.44
CA VAL A 96 7.13 -2.62 -6.97
C VAL A 96 6.86 -1.70 -8.14
N ARG A 97 5.66 -1.13 -8.18
CA ARG A 97 5.23 -0.21 -9.23
C ARG A 97 4.14 0.71 -8.73
N ILE A 98 3.85 1.73 -9.53
CA ILE A 98 2.73 2.65 -9.28
C ILE A 98 1.66 2.36 -10.33
N SER A 99 0.42 2.12 -9.87
CA SER A 99 -0.71 1.82 -10.74
C SER A 99 -1.85 2.80 -10.46
N SER A 100 -2.80 2.91 -11.39
CA SER A 100 -3.98 3.75 -11.21
C SER A 100 -5.14 2.93 -10.67
N LEU A 101 -5.91 3.54 -9.74
CA LEU A 101 -7.16 2.95 -9.23
C LEU A 101 -8.23 2.86 -10.32
N SER A 102 -8.08 3.59 -11.43
CA SER A 102 -9.02 3.51 -12.55
C SER A 102 -8.67 2.44 -13.58
N GLU A 103 -7.54 1.74 -13.44
CA GLU A 103 -7.27 0.57 -14.28
C GLU A 103 -8.35 -0.49 -14.02
N ALA A 104 -8.90 -1.06 -15.09
CA ALA A 104 -10.03 -1.98 -14.99
C ALA A 104 -9.77 -3.12 -14.00
N TYR A 105 -8.59 -3.69 -14.03
CA TYR A 105 -8.20 -4.78 -13.13
C TYR A 105 -8.38 -4.41 -11.66
N TYR A 106 -7.88 -3.25 -11.25
CA TYR A 106 -7.92 -2.81 -9.84
C TYR A 106 -9.26 -2.20 -9.47
N LYS A 107 -9.89 -1.47 -10.39
CA LYS A 107 -11.21 -0.89 -10.17
C LYS A 107 -12.24 -1.96 -9.83
N GLU A 108 -12.21 -3.08 -10.53
CA GLU A 108 -13.15 -4.18 -10.32
C GLU A 108 -12.87 -4.96 -9.04
N ARG A 109 -11.62 -4.93 -8.55
CA ARG A 109 -11.18 -5.73 -7.41
C ARG A 109 -11.01 -4.94 -6.13
N TYR A 110 -11.24 -3.64 -6.16
CA TYR A 110 -11.14 -2.78 -4.98
C TYR A 110 -12.16 -3.20 -3.93
N VAL A 111 -11.71 -3.32 -2.67
CA VAL A 111 -12.57 -3.73 -1.55
C VAL A 111 -12.78 -2.60 -0.56
N THR A 112 -11.69 -2.06 0.00
CA THR A 112 -11.78 -1.06 1.07
C THR A 112 -10.46 -0.31 1.21
N ALA A 113 -10.45 0.69 2.09
CA ALA A 113 -9.24 1.43 2.44
C ALA A 113 -9.22 1.71 3.93
N ARG A 114 -8.02 1.87 4.48
CA ARG A 114 -7.79 2.16 5.90
C ARG A 114 -6.77 3.27 6.06
N ARG A 115 -7.00 4.13 7.06
CA ARG A 115 -6.05 5.19 7.42
C ARG A 115 -5.36 4.77 8.71
N VAL A 116 -4.06 4.50 8.61
CA VAL A 116 -3.22 4.05 9.72
C VAL A 116 -2.16 5.07 10.08
N VAL A 117 -2.01 6.12 9.29
CA VAL A 117 -0.98 7.15 9.44
C VAL A 117 -1.53 8.29 10.29
N SER A 118 -0.80 8.66 11.35
CA SER A 118 -1.17 9.79 12.21
C SER A 118 -1.03 11.12 11.45
N GLU A 119 -1.62 12.18 11.99
CA GLU A 119 -1.48 13.51 11.39
C GLU A 119 -0.02 13.96 11.32
N ASN A 120 0.78 13.68 12.36
CA ASN A 120 2.20 14.02 12.36
C ASN A 120 2.96 13.27 11.27
N SER A 121 2.73 11.96 11.16
CA SER A 121 3.37 11.16 10.12
C SER A 121 2.90 11.58 8.73
N TYR A 122 1.62 11.91 8.58
CA TYR A 122 1.08 12.41 7.31
C TYR A 122 1.76 13.72 6.88
N SER A 123 1.92 14.67 7.81
CA SER A 123 2.60 15.94 7.51
C SER A 123 4.04 15.71 7.05
N GLU A 124 4.75 14.80 7.72
CA GLU A 124 6.11 14.44 7.33
C GLU A 124 6.16 13.79 5.95
N MET A 125 5.19 12.92 5.67
CA MET A 125 5.07 12.19 4.43
C MET A 125 4.91 13.11 3.23
N VAL A 126 4.02 14.12 3.32
CA VAL A 126 3.75 15.03 2.21
C VAL A 126 4.78 16.14 2.07
N SER A 127 5.58 16.40 3.10
CA SER A 127 6.63 17.43 3.05
C SER A 127 7.94 16.91 2.47
N ARG A 128 8.03 15.63 2.21
CA ARG A 128 9.19 15.01 1.57
C ARG A 128 8.96 14.93 0.07
#